data_3c5e3c4656bfd0ded863dc1300bd1e39
#
_entry.id   3c5e3c4656bfd0ded863dc1300bd1e39
#
_cell.length_a   1.000
_cell.length_b   1.000
_cell.length_c   1.000
_cell.angle_alpha   90.00
_cell.angle_beta   90.00
_cell.angle_gamma   90.00
#
_symmetry.space_group_name_H-M   'P 1'
#
loop_
_entity.id
_entity.type
_entity.pdbx_description
1 polymer ?
#
loop_
_entity_poly.entity_id
_entity_poly.type
_entity_poly.pdbx_seq_one_letter_code
_entity_poly.pdbx_strand_id
1 'polypeptide(L)'
;MSQKPNNCTEFNIPLDRDSFMQGMLRDLAGVLQDSIGVQEARGFVSIVGARMGDALNTVYRDAFGQSRLNSDQVIDAMLDLKQRIDGDFYIVSQDETEIVLGNRKCPFGESVRGRPALCMMTSNVFGRITAENLGYA
;
A
#
# COMPACT_ATOMS: atom_id res chain seq x y z
N MET A 1 29.27 10.19 20.81
CA MET A 1 29.00 10.62 20.27
C MET A 1 28.48 11.19 19.76
N SER A 2 28.31 11.49 19.67
CA SER A 2 27.79 12.00 19.30
C SER A 2 27.56 12.60 18.54
N GLN A 3 27.56 13.00 18.10
CA GLN A 3 27.29 13.61 17.46
C GLN A 3 27.24 13.45 16.35
N LYS A 4 27.32 13.19 16.09
CA LYS A 4 27.25 13.14 15.14
C LYS A 4 26.32 13.39 14.23
N PRO A 5 25.67 13.44 14.21
CA PRO A 5 24.53 13.66 13.42
C PRO A 5 24.56 14.82 12.51
N ASN A 6 25.28 15.71 12.83
CA ASN A 6 25.46 16.86 11.98
C ASN A 6 26.00 16.50 10.64
N ASN A 7 26.49 15.31 10.52
CA ASN A 7 27.11 14.86 9.29
C ASN A 7 26.14 14.82 8.14
N CYS A 8 24.86 14.69 8.44
CA CYS A 8 23.84 14.66 7.39
C CYS A 8 23.83 15.94 6.56
N THR A 9 24.29 17.05 7.14
CA THR A 9 24.27 18.32 6.43
C THR A 9 25.52 18.57 5.61
N GLU A 10 26.57 17.76 5.81
CA GLU A 10 27.80 17.93 5.07
C GLU A 10 27.70 17.42 3.64
N PHE A 11 26.80 16.48 3.39
CA PHE A 11 26.63 15.90 2.08
C PHE A 11 25.28 16.32 1.51
N ASN A 12 25.29 16.84 0.30
CA ASN A 12 24.07 17.22 -0.37
C ASN A 12 23.66 16.11 -1.32
N ILE A 13 23.02 15.08 -0.78
CA ILE A 13 22.55 13.93 -1.56
C ILE A 13 21.06 13.71 -1.31
N PRO A 14 20.34 13.18 -2.30
CA PRO A 14 18.89 12.98 -2.17
C PRO A 14 18.58 11.67 -1.45
N LEU A 15 18.96 11.57 -0.19
CA LEU A 15 18.78 10.36 0.61
C LEU A 15 18.14 10.70 1.94
N ASP A 16 17.00 10.06 2.21
CA ASP A 16 16.31 10.13 3.49
C ASP A 16 15.73 8.76 3.80
N ARG A 17 15.04 8.65 4.93
CA ARG A 17 14.49 7.37 5.35
C ARG A 17 13.47 6.84 4.35
N ASP A 18 12.59 7.70 3.86
CA ASP A 18 11.52 7.26 2.95
C ASP A 18 12.09 6.76 1.63
N SER A 19 13.01 7.50 1.02
CA SER A 19 13.62 7.09 -0.24
C SER A 19 14.46 5.83 -0.07
N PHE A 20 15.13 5.69 1.07
CA PHE A 20 15.91 4.49 1.37
C PHE A 20 15.01 3.26 1.47
N MET A 21 13.91 3.36 2.23
CA MET A 21 12.97 2.26 2.39
C MET A 21 12.29 1.88 1.08
N GLN A 22 11.88 2.90 0.31
CA GLN A 22 11.29 2.64 -1.01
C GLN A 22 12.28 1.98 -1.95
N GLY A 23 13.54 2.40 -1.91
CA GLY A 23 14.59 1.77 -2.71
C GLY A 23 14.79 0.31 -2.36
N MET A 24 14.77 -0.01 -1.06
CA MET A 24 14.87 -1.41 -0.63
C MET A 24 13.71 -2.25 -1.14
N LEU A 25 12.48 -1.72 -1.04
CA LEU A 25 11.29 -2.44 -1.52
C LEU A 25 11.35 -2.64 -3.04
N ARG A 26 11.78 -1.62 -3.77
CA ARG A 26 11.94 -1.72 -5.21
C ARG A 26 12.97 -2.78 -5.59
N ASP A 27 14.11 -2.78 -4.92
CA ASP A 27 15.17 -3.74 -5.20
C ASP A 27 14.74 -5.15 -4.83
N LEU A 28 14.05 -5.30 -3.69
CA LEU A 28 13.51 -6.59 -3.28
C LEU A 28 12.53 -7.13 -4.32
N ALA A 29 11.60 -6.31 -4.78
CA ALA A 29 10.64 -6.70 -5.81
C ALA A 29 11.36 -7.03 -7.12
N GLY A 30 12.39 -6.26 -7.49
CA GLY A 30 13.15 -6.50 -8.70
C GLY A 30 13.93 -7.81 -8.67
N VAL A 31 14.60 -8.09 -7.56
CA VAL A 31 15.34 -9.35 -7.39
C VAL A 31 14.38 -10.52 -7.45
N LEU A 32 13.22 -10.39 -6.80
CA LEU A 32 12.23 -11.44 -6.82
C LEU A 32 11.72 -11.71 -8.24
N GLN A 33 11.38 -10.65 -8.99
CA GLN A 33 10.91 -10.77 -10.36
C GLN A 33 11.98 -11.40 -11.28
N ASP A 34 13.23 -10.99 -11.10
CA ASP A 34 14.32 -11.51 -11.91
C ASP A 34 14.66 -12.96 -11.60
N SER A 35 14.44 -13.36 -10.34
CA SER A 35 14.78 -14.73 -9.89
C SER A 35 13.70 -15.75 -10.22
N ILE A 36 12.40 -15.39 -10.10
CA ILE A 36 11.32 -16.35 -10.26
C ILE A 36 10.26 -15.92 -11.27
N GLY A 37 10.44 -14.78 -11.93
CA GLY A 37 9.49 -14.26 -12.91
C GLY A 37 8.40 -13.43 -12.30
N VAL A 38 7.76 -12.60 -13.14
CA VAL A 38 6.74 -11.64 -12.69
C VAL A 38 5.52 -12.35 -12.09
N GLN A 39 5.06 -13.44 -12.69
CA GLN A 39 3.87 -14.15 -12.21
C GLN A 39 4.08 -14.71 -10.81
N GLU A 40 5.22 -15.38 -10.59
CA GLU A 40 5.53 -15.94 -9.28
C GLU A 40 5.74 -14.83 -8.25
N ALA A 41 6.42 -13.76 -8.63
CA ALA A 41 6.65 -12.61 -7.75
C ALA A 41 5.33 -11.99 -7.30
N ARG A 42 4.35 -11.88 -8.20
CA ARG A 42 3.02 -11.37 -7.87
C ARG A 42 2.35 -12.24 -6.81
N GLY A 43 2.53 -13.56 -6.91
CA GLY A 43 1.98 -14.47 -5.92
C GLY A 43 2.53 -14.21 -4.53
N PHE A 44 3.84 -14.02 -4.42
CA PHE A 44 4.47 -13.74 -3.13
C PHE A 44 4.03 -12.40 -2.54
N VAL A 45 4.02 -11.34 -3.34
CA VAL A 45 3.62 -10.02 -2.81
C VAL A 45 2.14 -9.96 -2.49
N SER A 46 1.31 -10.80 -3.13
CA SER A 46 -0.11 -10.90 -2.78
C SER A 46 -0.30 -11.40 -1.35
N ILE A 47 0.55 -12.33 -0.92
CA ILE A 47 0.51 -12.83 0.45
C ILE A 47 0.84 -11.71 1.44
N VAL A 48 1.87 -10.92 1.13
CA VAL A 48 2.23 -9.77 1.97
C VAL A 48 1.07 -8.79 2.05
N GLY A 49 0.48 -8.46 0.91
CA GLY A 49 -0.67 -7.55 0.86
C GLY A 49 -1.86 -8.06 1.66
N ALA A 50 -2.13 -9.37 1.58
CA ALA A 50 -3.22 -9.97 2.33
C ALA A 50 -2.97 -9.90 3.84
N ARG A 51 -1.75 -10.17 4.29
CA ARG A 51 -1.41 -10.08 5.71
C ARG A 51 -1.55 -8.66 6.23
N MET A 52 -1.06 -7.69 5.47
CA MET A 52 -1.19 -6.29 5.84
C MET A 52 -2.65 -5.85 5.83
N GLY A 53 -3.41 -6.31 4.84
CA GLY A 53 -4.83 -6.02 4.75
C GLY A 53 -5.61 -6.56 5.95
N ASP A 54 -5.31 -7.78 6.38
CA ASP A 54 -5.96 -8.36 7.57
C ASP A 54 -5.67 -7.54 8.82
N ALA A 55 -4.42 -7.16 9.03
CA ALA A 55 -4.02 -6.38 10.19
C ALA A 55 -4.69 -5.01 10.20
N LEU A 56 -4.69 -4.33 9.05
CA LEU A 56 -5.30 -3.00 8.92
C LEU A 56 -6.81 -3.08 9.04
N ASN A 57 -7.42 -4.14 8.52
CA ASN A 57 -8.86 -4.35 8.66
C ASN A 57 -9.26 -4.40 10.13
N THR A 58 -8.49 -5.10 10.96
CA THR A 58 -8.73 -5.15 12.39
C THR A 58 -8.65 -3.75 13.00
N VAL A 59 -7.64 -2.97 12.61
CA VAL A 59 -7.48 -1.60 13.10
C VAL A 59 -8.70 -0.75 12.77
N TYR A 60 -9.19 -0.83 11.53
CA TYR A 60 -10.34 -0.01 11.12
C TYR A 60 -11.64 -0.50 11.75
N ARG A 61 -11.83 -1.81 11.88
CA ARG A 61 -13.00 -2.34 12.60
C ARG A 61 -13.05 -1.82 14.03
N ASP A 62 -11.91 -1.83 14.70
CA ASP A 62 -11.81 -1.31 16.07
C ASP A 62 -12.10 0.19 16.10
N ALA A 63 -11.57 0.94 15.14
CA ALA A 63 -11.76 2.39 15.07
C ALA A 63 -13.23 2.74 14.85
N PHE A 64 -13.96 1.98 14.04
CA PHE A 64 -15.39 2.19 13.82
C PHE A 64 -16.26 1.54 14.90
N GLY A 65 -15.68 0.70 15.75
CA GLY A 65 -16.44 -0.02 16.76
C GLY A 65 -17.39 -1.05 16.16
N GLN A 66 -17.02 -1.66 15.04
CA GLN A 66 -17.84 -2.60 14.30
C GLN A 66 -17.11 -3.91 14.12
N SER A 67 -17.84 -5.02 14.17
CA SER A 67 -17.23 -6.33 13.87
C SER A 67 -17.10 -6.56 12.37
N ARG A 68 -17.84 -5.79 11.58
CA ARG A 68 -17.78 -5.85 10.11
C ARG A 68 -18.20 -4.48 9.58
N LEU A 69 -17.42 -3.96 8.63
CA LEU A 69 -17.68 -2.65 8.05
C LEU A 69 -18.69 -2.76 6.92
N ASN A 70 -19.56 -1.77 6.81
CA ASN A 70 -20.46 -1.66 5.66
C ASN A 70 -19.72 -0.96 4.51
N SER A 71 -20.39 -0.85 3.36
CA SER A 71 -19.82 -0.28 2.14
C SER A 71 -19.23 1.12 2.34
N ASP A 72 -19.99 1.99 3.00
CA ASP A 72 -19.54 3.37 3.22
C ASP A 72 -18.33 3.41 4.17
N GLN A 73 -18.32 2.56 5.18
CA GLN A 73 -17.20 2.47 6.12
C GLN A 73 -15.95 1.92 5.44
N VAL A 74 -16.10 0.95 4.53
CA VAL A 74 -14.98 0.44 3.75
C VAL A 74 -14.38 1.54 2.90
N ILE A 75 -15.21 2.35 2.25
CA ILE A 75 -14.73 3.47 1.43
C ILE A 75 -14.00 4.46 2.30
N ASP A 76 -14.57 4.83 3.44
CA ASP A 76 -13.93 5.77 4.36
C ASP A 76 -12.58 5.24 4.84
N ALA A 77 -12.50 3.96 5.15
CA ALA A 77 -11.24 3.33 5.56
C ALA A 77 -10.20 3.38 4.44
N MET A 78 -10.60 3.09 3.20
CA MET A 78 -9.68 3.11 2.08
C MET A 78 -9.17 4.51 1.77
N LEU A 79 -10.05 5.49 1.83
CA LEU A 79 -9.65 6.88 1.60
C LEU A 79 -8.72 7.37 2.72
N ASP A 80 -9.03 7.03 3.96
CA ASP A 80 -8.18 7.38 5.10
C ASP A 80 -6.81 6.73 5.01
N LEU A 81 -6.79 5.43 4.74
CA LEU A 81 -5.53 4.69 4.62
C LEU A 81 -4.66 5.27 3.51
N LYS A 82 -5.25 5.53 2.35
CA LYS A 82 -4.50 6.05 1.22
C LYS A 82 -3.89 7.42 1.54
N GLN A 83 -4.66 8.27 2.23
CA GLN A 83 -4.15 9.57 2.63
C GLN A 83 -2.99 9.47 3.61
N ARG A 84 -3.06 8.53 4.56
CA ARG A 84 -2.00 8.34 5.55
C ARG A 84 -0.68 7.89 4.93
N ILE A 85 -0.73 7.22 3.79
CA ILE A 85 0.48 6.77 3.10
C ILE A 85 0.84 7.70 1.93
N ASP A 86 0.37 8.93 1.98
CA ASP A 86 0.67 9.98 1.01
C ASP A 86 0.20 9.66 -0.41
N GLY A 87 -0.86 8.87 -0.53
CA GLY A 87 -1.54 8.65 -1.79
C GLY A 87 -2.76 9.54 -1.90
N ASP A 88 -3.51 9.38 -2.98
CA ASP A 88 -4.73 10.16 -3.19
C ASP A 88 -5.74 9.35 -3.99
N PHE A 89 -6.75 8.85 -3.29
CA PHE A 89 -7.91 8.22 -3.91
C PHE A 89 -9.05 9.22 -3.99
N TYR A 90 -9.88 9.05 -5.01
CA TYR A 90 -11.16 9.77 -5.10
C TYR A 90 -12.22 8.80 -5.63
N ILE A 91 -13.47 9.06 -5.26
CA ILE A 91 -14.58 8.21 -5.67
C ILE A 91 -14.99 8.57 -7.09
N VAL A 92 -14.91 7.60 -8.01
CA VAL A 92 -15.39 7.75 -9.37
C VAL A 92 -16.87 7.37 -9.42
N SER A 93 -17.22 6.21 -8.85
CA SER A 93 -18.61 5.76 -8.77
C SER A 93 -18.77 4.75 -7.66
N GLN A 94 -20.01 4.62 -7.21
CA GLN A 94 -20.34 3.68 -6.14
C GLN A 94 -21.79 3.23 -6.33
N ASP A 95 -22.01 1.92 -6.32
CA ASP A 95 -23.36 1.35 -6.29
C ASP A 95 -23.34 0.09 -5.42
N GLU A 96 -24.42 -0.70 -5.45
CA GLU A 96 -24.55 -1.88 -4.58
C GLU A 96 -23.59 -3.00 -4.95
N THR A 97 -23.09 -3.01 -6.18
CA THR A 97 -22.25 -4.10 -6.68
C THR A 97 -20.80 -3.69 -6.92
N GLU A 98 -20.51 -2.39 -6.94
CA GLU A 98 -19.21 -1.92 -7.39
C GLU A 98 -18.81 -0.61 -6.74
N ILE A 99 -17.53 -0.49 -6.42
CA ILE A 99 -16.91 0.75 -5.97
C ILE A 99 -15.74 1.01 -6.91
N VAL A 100 -15.76 2.17 -7.57
CA VAL A 100 -14.67 2.57 -8.46
C VAL A 100 -13.97 3.78 -7.88
N LEU A 101 -12.67 3.63 -7.61
CA LEU A 101 -11.84 4.69 -7.07
C LEU A 101 -10.80 5.10 -8.10
N GLY A 102 -10.60 6.41 -8.22
CA GLY A 102 -9.50 6.94 -9.01
C GLY A 102 -8.28 7.16 -8.12
N ASN A 103 -7.11 7.05 -8.71
CA ASN A 103 -5.85 7.20 -7.99
C ASN A 103 -5.02 8.30 -8.64
N ARG A 104 -4.80 9.39 -7.91
CA ARG A 104 -4.00 10.52 -8.41
C ARG A 104 -2.53 10.40 -8.04
N LYS A 105 -2.22 9.64 -6.99
CA LYS A 105 -0.87 9.62 -6.44
C LYS A 105 -0.57 8.25 -5.84
N CYS A 106 0.54 7.66 -6.27
CA CYS A 106 1.00 6.37 -5.73
C CYS A 106 1.97 6.63 -4.57
N PRO A 107 1.84 5.92 -3.43
CA PRO A 107 2.76 6.10 -2.31
C PRO A 107 4.20 5.73 -2.64
N PHE A 108 4.41 4.87 -3.63
CA PHE A 108 5.76 4.50 -4.06
C PHE A 108 6.34 5.48 -5.09
N GLY A 109 5.53 6.37 -5.67
CA GLY A 109 5.99 7.32 -6.67
C GLY A 109 6.64 6.62 -7.85
N GLU A 110 7.85 7.05 -8.19
CA GLU A 110 8.60 6.47 -9.31
C GLU A 110 9.13 5.07 -9.04
N SER A 111 9.12 4.63 -7.78
CA SER A 111 9.68 3.32 -7.41
C SER A 111 8.95 2.14 -8.04
N VAL A 112 7.68 2.31 -8.44
CA VAL A 112 6.92 1.22 -9.08
C VAL A 112 7.22 1.08 -10.56
N ARG A 113 7.91 2.04 -11.16
CA ARG A 113 8.18 2.02 -12.59
C ARG A 113 9.03 0.80 -12.94
N GLY A 114 8.51 -0.06 -13.82
CA GLY A 114 9.17 -1.31 -14.18
C GLY A 114 9.11 -2.39 -13.12
N ARG A 115 8.33 -2.21 -12.05
CA ARG A 115 8.18 -3.18 -10.96
C ARG A 115 6.70 -3.40 -10.64
N PRO A 116 5.97 -4.10 -11.51
CA PRO A 116 4.53 -4.30 -11.30
C PRO A 116 4.19 -5.06 -10.01
N ALA A 117 5.08 -5.93 -9.54
CA ALA A 117 4.85 -6.66 -8.30
C ALA A 117 4.74 -5.71 -7.11
N LEU A 118 5.53 -4.63 -7.10
CA LEU A 118 5.49 -3.64 -6.03
C LEU A 118 4.14 -2.93 -5.97
N CYS A 119 3.60 -2.57 -7.13
CA CYS A 119 2.28 -1.94 -7.21
C CYS A 119 1.18 -2.90 -6.75
N MET A 120 1.28 -4.18 -7.12
CA MET A 120 0.32 -5.20 -6.74
C MET A 120 0.22 -5.38 -5.22
N MET A 121 1.31 -5.18 -4.51
CA MET A 121 1.33 -5.33 -3.06
C MET A 121 0.31 -4.40 -2.40
N THR A 122 0.32 -3.13 -2.77
CA THR A 122 -0.62 -2.14 -2.23
C THR A 122 -2.06 -2.46 -2.63
N SER A 123 -2.28 -2.83 -3.89
CA SER A 123 -3.61 -3.19 -4.37
C SER A 123 -4.20 -4.34 -3.58
N ASN A 124 -3.39 -5.32 -3.21
CA ASN A 124 -3.86 -6.47 -2.44
C ASN A 124 -4.26 -6.08 -1.01
N VAL A 125 -3.62 -5.08 -0.43
CA VAL A 125 -4.03 -4.57 0.89
C VAL A 125 -5.47 -4.04 0.83
N PHE A 126 -5.74 -3.18 -0.14
CA PHE A 126 -7.08 -2.61 -0.31
C PHE A 126 -8.13 -3.66 -0.66
N GLY A 127 -7.78 -4.57 -1.56
CA GLY A 127 -8.67 -5.65 -1.96
C GLY A 127 -9.01 -6.56 -0.79
N ARG A 128 -8.05 -6.84 0.07
CA ARG A 128 -8.28 -7.70 1.24
C ARG A 128 -9.24 -7.05 2.23
N ILE A 129 -9.08 -5.76 2.51
CA ILE A 129 -9.99 -5.05 3.40
C ILE A 129 -11.42 -5.11 2.84
N THR A 130 -11.56 -4.88 1.55
CA THR A 130 -12.87 -4.93 0.89
C THR A 130 -13.47 -6.33 1.00
N ALA A 131 -12.72 -7.36 0.69
CA ALA A 131 -13.20 -8.75 0.71
C ALA A 131 -13.62 -9.18 2.10
N GLU A 132 -12.84 -8.83 3.12
CA GLU A 132 -13.12 -9.25 4.49
C GLU A 132 -14.40 -8.61 5.06
N ASN A 133 -14.80 -7.48 4.56
CA ASN A 133 -15.98 -6.79 5.04
C ASN A 133 -17.19 -7.00 4.14
N LEU A 134 -17.01 -6.99 2.84
CA LEU A 134 -18.12 -7.06 1.88
C LEU A 134 -18.27 -8.44 1.24
N GLY A 135 -17.33 -9.35 1.48
CA GLY A 135 -17.39 -10.72 0.98
C GLY A 135 -16.87 -10.88 -0.45
N TYR A 136 -16.40 -9.79 -1.06
CA TYR A 136 -15.82 -9.82 -2.41
C TYR A 136 -14.91 -8.61 -2.61
N ALA A 137 -14.11 -8.63 -3.63
CA ALA A 137 -13.21 -7.51 -3.92
C ALA A 137 -13.28 -7.16 -5.40
#